data_a32fce536335a83980d125f13b5e0b57
#
_entry.id   a32fce536335a83980d125f13b5e0b57
#
_cell.length_a   1.000
_cell.length_b   1.000
_cell.length_c   1.000
_cell.angle_alpha   90.00
_cell.angle_beta   90.00
_cell.angle_gamma   90.00
#
_symmetry.space_group_name_H-M   'P 1'
#
loop_
_entity.id
_entity.type
_entity.pdbx_description
1 polymer ?
#
loop_
_entity_poly.entity_id
_entity_poly.type
_entity_poly.pdbx_seq_one_letter_code
_entity_poly.pdbx_strand_id
1 'polypeptide(L)'
;MNSSPDWMNEHSELSRRYFLGLGVAATSVLANLSRSAAAEQANPELDTAIAKLEYLTKPESFGTVERGTPLPYTHPVEKLREVGMTRETWKLEVIADPEAPAKIGSPLSREAGTALDWDGLMKLAERHSVKFLKIMTCNNGGNPLGMGLWEGIPLRVILWLTKPESDLRRVFYYGYHNDDLKQRFQSSLPVGRVLEDPPGEHPVIVCYKLNGEFLSGKRGGPVRMVVPEAYGFKSVKWLQKVVLTNAPYANDTYANGNNDVDSWMKSFAKFVSHPATTKSGQPIPVTGLAQVGISGLKKVQYLLQPADQTQPADDPYFTNANWQDATILAPPKAWGGGISDGKLPSGVLGFDADSRQPDRWPMRYTLAHWAVLIPAVKSGKYHLRCRTVDSNDVAQPMPRPFAKSGRNSIQQVDLTVE
;
A
#
# COMPACT_ATOMS: atom_id res chain seq x y z
N MET A 1 -10.71 -39.85 0.01
CA MET A 1 -10.97 -38.85 1.08
C MET A 1 -10.12 -37.65 0.78
N ASN A 2 -10.71 -36.61 0.20
CA ASN A 2 -9.98 -35.37 -0.09
C ASN A 2 -9.88 -34.57 1.22
N SER A 3 -8.67 -34.50 1.77
CA SER A 3 -8.39 -33.55 2.83
C SER A 3 -8.54 -32.14 2.26
N SER A 4 -9.38 -31.31 2.87
CA SER A 4 -9.45 -29.89 2.53
C SER A 4 -8.04 -29.28 2.68
N PRO A 5 -7.64 -28.35 1.80
CA PRO A 5 -6.32 -27.71 1.92
C PRO A 5 -6.14 -27.04 3.27
N ASP A 6 -4.95 -27.09 3.86
CA ASP A 6 -4.64 -26.58 5.20
C ASP A 6 -5.11 -25.12 5.41
N TRP A 7 -5.04 -24.27 4.39
CA TRP A 7 -5.50 -22.88 4.46
C TRP A 7 -7.02 -22.74 4.67
N MET A 8 -7.85 -23.70 4.18
CA MET A 8 -9.31 -23.67 4.43
C MET A 8 -9.63 -23.97 5.88
N ASN A 9 -8.89 -24.88 6.49
CA ASN A 9 -9.04 -25.19 7.92
C ASN A 9 -8.59 -24.00 8.76
N GLU A 10 -7.46 -23.42 8.42
CA GLU A 10 -6.88 -22.24 9.09
C GLU A 10 -7.82 -21.02 9.01
N HIS A 11 -8.38 -20.74 7.84
CA HIS A 11 -9.35 -19.65 7.66
C HIS A 11 -10.67 -19.91 8.38
N SER A 12 -11.15 -21.14 8.36
CA SER A 12 -12.38 -21.55 9.07
C SER A 12 -12.22 -21.46 10.60
N GLU A 13 -11.06 -21.83 11.14
CA GLU A 13 -10.78 -21.71 12.56
C GLU A 13 -10.62 -20.26 13.02
N LEU A 14 -9.94 -19.43 12.26
CA LEU A 14 -9.85 -17.99 12.52
C LEU A 14 -11.23 -17.35 12.55
N SER A 15 -12.08 -17.62 11.54
CA SER A 15 -13.44 -17.06 11.47
C SER A 15 -14.32 -17.49 12.64
N ARG A 16 -14.27 -18.75 13.05
CA ARG A 16 -15.04 -19.27 14.19
C ARG A 16 -14.59 -18.66 15.53
N ARG A 17 -13.29 -18.51 15.74
CA ARG A 17 -12.75 -17.91 16.98
C ARG A 17 -13.11 -16.43 17.11
N TYR A 18 -13.13 -15.69 16.01
CA TYR A 18 -13.60 -14.29 16.00
C TYR A 18 -15.09 -14.19 16.37
N PHE A 19 -15.92 -15.10 15.87
CA PHE A 19 -17.36 -15.11 16.16
C PHE A 19 -17.65 -15.44 17.64
N LEU A 20 -16.89 -16.36 18.24
CA LEU A 20 -17.01 -16.71 19.65
C LEU A 20 -16.42 -15.65 20.57
N GLY A 21 -15.34 -14.96 20.17
CA GLY A 21 -14.74 -13.84 20.90
C GLY A 21 -15.65 -12.62 21.04
N LEU A 22 -16.48 -12.33 20.03
CA LEU A 22 -17.46 -11.25 20.06
C LEU A 22 -18.59 -11.46 21.06
N GLY A 23 -18.95 -12.73 21.33
CA GLY A 23 -19.99 -13.07 22.31
C GLY A 23 -19.60 -12.84 23.76
N VAL A 24 -18.30 -12.85 24.08
CA VAL A 24 -17.77 -12.65 25.46
C VAL A 24 -17.39 -11.18 25.72
N ALA A 25 -17.07 -10.40 24.64
CA ALA A 25 -16.66 -9.00 24.78
C ALA A 25 -17.83 -8.04 25.09
N ALA A 26 -19.08 -8.45 24.84
CA ALA A 26 -20.25 -7.59 25.06
C ALA A 26 -20.59 -7.35 26.55
N THR A 27 -20.04 -8.14 27.46
CA THR A 27 -20.31 -8.02 28.90
C THR A 27 -19.20 -7.30 29.70
N SER A 28 -18.06 -7.00 29.09
CA SER A 28 -16.92 -6.34 29.78
C SER A 28 -16.73 -4.85 29.43
N VAL A 29 -17.55 -4.27 28.56
CA VAL A 29 -17.40 -2.86 28.10
C VAL A 29 -17.88 -1.85 29.16
N LEU A 30 -18.66 -2.25 30.16
CA LEU A 30 -19.15 -1.34 31.21
C LEU A 30 -18.21 -1.16 32.42
N ALA A 31 -17.10 -1.91 32.49
CA ALA A 31 -16.22 -1.88 33.67
C ALA A 31 -14.93 -1.06 33.52
N ASN A 32 -14.64 -0.47 32.35
CA ASN A 32 -13.34 0.20 32.07
C ASN A 32 -13.43 1.71 31.76
N LEU A 33 -14.48 2.40 32.18
CA LEU A 33 -14.58 3.88 32.07
C LEU A 33 -13.83 4.65 33.18
N SER A 34 -13.02 3.99 33.97
CA SER A 34 -12.22 4.62 35.04
C SER A 34 -10.77 4.12 35.01
N ARG A 35 -10.08 4.27 33.87
CA ARG A 35 -8.62 4.29 33.92
C ARG A 35 -8.19 5.76 33.77
N SER A 36 -7.84 6.31 34.93
CA SER A 36 -7.11 7.56 35.10
C SER A 36 -6.07 7.72 33.99
N ALA A 37 -6.05 8.93 33.41
CA ALA A 37 -4.90 9.45 32.73
C ALA A 37 -3.68 9.34 33.70
N ALA A 38 -2.96 8.23 33.65
CA ALA A 38 -1.61 8.18 34.17
C ALA A 38 -0.87 9.24 33.38
N ALA A 39 -0.36 10.25 34.07
CA ALA A 39 0.48 11.28 33.48
C ALA A 39 1.49 10.57 32.57
N GLU A 40 1.45 10.87 31.29
CA GLU A 40 2.37 10.36 30.28
C GLU A 40 3.77 10.74 30.74
N GLN A 41 4.51 9.81 31.33
CA GLN A 41 5.85 10.06 31.81
C GLN A 41 6.69 10.43 30.59
N ALA A 42 7.08 11.68 30.49
CA ALA A 42 7.99 12.15 29.46
C ALA A 42 9.24 11.25 29.46
N ASN A 43 9.44 10.54 28.33
CA ASN A 43 10.62 9.72 28.14
C ASN A 43 11.45 10.31 26.99
N PRO A 44 12.60 10.98 27.29
CA PRO A 44 13.39 11.66 26.27
C PRO A 44 13.88 10.75 25.13
N GLU A 45 14.07 9.45 25.39
CA GLU A 45 14.47 8.49 24.36
C GLU A 45 13.31 8.21 23.40
N LEU A 46 12.11 8.02 23.93
CA LEU A 46 10.90 7.83 23.13
C LEU A 46 10.58 9.08 22.32
N ASP A 47 10.63 10.26 22.94
CA ASP A 47 10.39 11.54 22.28
C ASP A 47 11.38 11.78 21.14
N THR A 48 12.66 11.46 21.37
CA THR A 48 13.72 11.52 20.35
C THR A 48 13.46 10.54 19.21
N ALA A 49 13.00 9.33 19.52
CA ALA A 49 12.66 8.33 18.50
C ALA A 49 11.45 8.77 17.68
N ILE A 50 10.42 9.32 18.30
CA ILE A 50 9.23 9.87 17.62
C ILE A 50 9.60 11.04 16.71
N ALA A 51 10.45 11.96 17.16
CA ALA A 51 10.88 13.10 16.36
C ALA A 51 11.65 12.75 15.07
N LYS A 52 12.20 11.54 14.99
CA LYS A 52 12.92 11.03 13.81
C LYS A 52 12.03 10.30 12.81
N LEU A 53 10.75 10.11 13.11
CA LEU A 53 9.84 9.39 12.22
C LEU A 53 9.51 10.23 10.97
N GLU A 54 9.74 9.65 9.81
CA GLU A 54 9.38 10.26 8.52
C GLU A 54 8.13 9.56 7.95
N TYR A 55 7.18 10.33 7.46
CA TYR A 55 5.96 9.80 6.86
C TYR A 55 6.10 9.64 5.36
N LEU A 56 6.49 10.67 4.63
CA LEU A 56 6.79 10.56 3.22
C LEU A 56 8.25 10.13 3.03
N THR A 57 8.45 9.21 2.12
CA THR A 57 9.77 8.70 1.78
C THR A 57 10.43 9.59 0.75
N LYS A 58 11.67 9.99 0.99
CA LYS A 58 12.46 10.75 0.01
C LYS A 58 12.63 9.96 -1.29
N PRO A 59 12.66 10.62 -2.47
CA PRO A 59 12.78 9.93 -3.75
C PRO A 59 13.97 8.96 -3.84
N GLU A 60 15.12 9.32 -3.30
CA GLU A 60 16.33 8.49 -3.28
C GLU A 60 16.21 7.27 -2.38
N SER A 61 15.48 7.38 -1.26
CA SER A 61 15.26 6.31 -0.29
C SER A 61 14.08 5.40 -0.65
N PHE A 62 13.28 5.78 -1.64
CA PHE A 62 12.11 5.02 -2.05
C PHE A 62 12.53 3.68 -2.65
N GLY A 63 12.13 2.57 -2.05
CA GLY A 63 12.45 1.22 -2.52
C GLY A 63 11.91 0.95 -3.93
N THR A 64 12.48 -0.04 -4.60
CA THR A 64 12.01 -0.46 -5.93
C THR A 64 12.04 -1.98 -6.05
N VAL A 65 11.10 -2.51 -6.81
CA VAL A 65 11.18 -3.86 -7.36
C VAL A 65 11.60 -3.71 -8.81
N GLU A 66 12.76 -4.23 -9.14
CA GLU A 66 13.33 -4.11 -10.47
C GLU A 66 12.80 -5.22 -11.38
N ARG A 67 12.62 -4.88 -12.66
CA ARG A 67 12.18 -5.80 -13.72
C ARG A 67 12.82 -5.42 -15.02
N GLY A 68 13.13 -6.46 -15.79
CA GLY A 68 13.77 -6.35 -17.10
C GLY A 68 15.29 -6.53 -17.04
N THR A 69 15.84 -7.06 -18.12
CA THR A 69 17.28 -7.21 -18.32
C THR A 69 17.61 -6.79 -19.76
N PRO A 70 18.31 -5.68 -19.95
CA PRO A 70 18.69 -4.67 -18.93
C PRO A 70 17.49 -3.99 -18.27
N LEU A 71 17.72 -3.24 -17.19
CA LEU A 71 16.64 -2.45 -16.57
C LEU A 71 16.19 -1.36 -17.57
N PRO A 72 14.89 -1.25 -17.89
CA PRO A 72 14.42 -0.37 -18.98
C PRO A 72 14.90 1.07 -18.89
N TYR A 73 14.99 1.62 -17.67
CA TYR A 73 15.40 3.01 -17.45
C TYR A 73 16.92 3.24 -17.49
N THR A 74 17.73 2.20 -17.66
CA THR A 74 19.20 2.31 -17.74
C THR A 74 19.73 2.30 -19.18
N HIS A 75 18.84 2.21 -20.16
CA HIS A 75 19.24 2.35 -21.56
C HIS A 75 19.86 3.71 -21.85
N PRO A 76 20.75 3.81 -22.87
CA PRO A 76 21.22 5.09 -23.37
C PRO A 76 20.06 6.02 -23.75
N VAL A 77 20.28 7.34 -23.70
CA VAL A 77 19.23 8.34 -23.91
C VAL A 77 18.59 8.22 -25.31
N GLU A 78 19.38 7.86 -26.31
CA GLU A 78 18.91 7.63 -27.68
C GLU A 78 17.90 6.47 -27.73
N LYS A 79 18.21 5.36 -27.03
CA LYS A 79 17.27 4.23 -26.92
C LYS A 79 16.04 4.59 -26.12
N LEU A 80 16.18 5.35 -25.02
CA LEU A 80 15.03 5.83 -24.25
C LEU A 80 14.10 6.70 -25.09
N ARG A 81 14.64 7.55 -25.98
CA ARG A 81 13.85 8.34 -26.95
C ARG A 81 13.16 7.45 -27.96
N GLU A 82 13.90 6.52 -28.57
CA GLU A 82 13.36 5.58 -29.56
C GLU A 82 12.15 4.81 -29.03
N VAL A 83 12.24 4.29 -27.81
CA VAL A 83 11.19 3.46 -27.21
C VAL A 83 10.12 4.25 -26.44
N GLY A 84 10.14 5.58 -26.52
CA GLY A 84 9.12 6.45 -25.91
C GLY A 84 9.19 6.50 -24.36
N MET A 85 10.39 6.45 -23.81
CA MET A 85 10.63 6.54 -22.36
C MET A 85 11.16 7.90 -21.90
N THR A 86 11.12 8.90 -22.77
CA THR A 86 11.35 10.30 -22.41
C THR A 86 10.06 11.09 -22.55
N ARG A 87 9.94 12.25 -21.89
CA ARG A 87 8.73 13.07 -21.98
C ARG A 87 8.42 13.51 -23.41
N GLU A 88 9.45 13.83 -24.16
CA GLU A 88 9.34 14.33 -25.55
C GLU A 88 8.83 13.25 -26.52
N THR A 89 9.07 11.99 -26.24
CA THR A 89 8.74 10.89 -27.17
C THR A 89 7.67 9.94 -26.64
N TRP A 90 7.28 10.11 -25.36
CA TRP A 90 6.27 9.28 -24.75
C TRP A 90 4.89 9.45 -25.40
N LYS A 91 4.23 8.33 -25.62
CA LYS A 91 2.86 8.28 -26.12
C LYS A 91 2.10 7.16 -25.44
N LEU A 92 0.86 7.43 -25.05
CA LEU A 92 -0.08 6.44 -24.52
C LEU A 92 -1.08 6.07 -25.61
N GLU A 93 -1.13 4.80 -25.92
CA GLU A 93 -2.22 4.23 -26.72
C GLU A 93 -3.37 3.78 -25.82
N VAL A 94 -4.60 4.04 -26.25
CA VAL A 94 -5.82 3.47 -25.67
C VAL A 94 -6.63 2.91 -26.83
N ILE A 95 -6.58 1.57 -26.98
CA ILE A 95 -7.09 0.85 -28.15
C ILE A 95 -7.98 -0.32 -27.73
N ALA A 96 -8.77 -0.85 -28.66
CA ALA A 96 -9.50 -2.07 -28.46
C ALA A 96 -8.57 -3.28 -28.37
N ASP A 97 -8.96 -4.31 -27.62
CA ASP A 97 -8.26 -5.57 -27.56
C ASP A 97 -8.35 -6.30 -28.91
N PRO A 98 -7.22 -6.71 -29.52
CA PRO A 98 -7.26 -7.42 -30.78
C PRO A 98 -7.93 -8.81 -30.70
N GLU A 99 -7.95 -9.46 -29.52
CA GLU A 99 -8.50 -10.79 -29.32
C GLU A 99 -9.98 -10.77 -28.86
N ALA A 100 -10.34 -9.80 -28.02
CA ALA A 100 -11.68 -9.63 -27.46
C ALA A 100 -12.05 -8.14 -27.44
N PRO A 101 -12.26 -7.52 -28.60
CA PRO A 101 -12.42 -6.06 -28.70
C PRO A 101 -13.66 -5.57 -27.96
N ALA A 102 -13.47 -4.55 -27.11
CA ALA A 102 -14.55 -3.66 -26.74
C ALA A 102 -14.72 -2.60 -27.84
N LYS A 103 -15.95 -2.20 -28.10
CA LYS A 103 -16.24 -1.16 -29.08
C LYS A 103 -15.84 0.21 -28.54
N ILE A 104 -15.08 0.96 -29.35
CA ILE A 104 -14.62 2.32 -29.03
C ILE A 104 -14.80 3.22 -30.25
N GLY A 105 -15.32 4.43 -30.02
CA GLY A 105 -15.64 5.35 -31.10
C GLY A 105 -14.43 6.19 -31.56
N SER A 106 -13.42 6.37 -30.72
CA SER A 106 -12.28 7.28 -30.98
C SER A 106 -10.99 6.73 -30.35
N PRO A 107 -10.35 5.69 -30.94
CA PRO A 107 -9.13 5.12 -30.38
C PRO A 107 -7.97 6.13 -30.34
N LEU A 108 -7.19 6.07 -29.27
CA LEU A 108 -5.92 6.79 -29.17
C LEU A 108 -4.82 5.84 -29.65
N SER A 109 -4.43 5.94 -30.91
CA SER A 109 -3.53 5.00 -31.58
C SER A 109 -2.31 5.73 -32.17
N ARG A 110 -1.14 5.07 -32.07
CA ARG A 110 0.07 5.56 -32.76
C ARG A 110 -0.07 5.51 -34.27
N GLU A 111 -0.70 4.45 -34.76
CA GLU A 111 -0.93 4.24 -36.20
C GLU A 111 -1.80 5.35 -36.79
N ALA A 112 -2.88 5.73 -36.09
CA ALA A 112 -3.76 6.82 -36.53
C ALA A 112 -3.21 8.22 -36.18
N GLY A 113 -2.08 8.33 -35.50
CA GLY A 113 -1.53 9.60 -35.04
C GLY A 113 -2.31 10.26 -33.90
N THR A 114 -3.26 9.55 -33.27
CA THR A 114 -4.13 10.06 -32.19
C THR A 114 -3.69 9.69 -30.78
N ALA A 115 -2.58 8.94 -30.63
CA ALA A 115 -2.06 8.56 -29.32
C ALA A 115 -1.80 9.80 -28.44
N LEU A 116 -2.17 9.71 -27.17
CA LEU A 116 -1.97 10.80 -26.22
C LEU A 116 -0.48 10.99 -25.94
N ASP A 117 0.05 12.13 -26.29
CA ASP A 117 1.43 12.53 -26.00
C ASP A 117 1.56 13.30 -24.66
N TRP A 118 2.78 13.68 -24.34
CA TRP A 118 3.08 14.41 -23.11
C TRP A 118 2.36 15.75 -23.02
N ASP A 119 2.32 16.52 -24.08
CA ASP A 119 1.69 17.85 -24.09
C ASP A 119 0.17 17.72 -23.92
N GLY A 120 -0.44 16.75 -24.60
CA GLY A 120 -1.84 16.39 -24.41
C GLY A 120 -2.15 15.95 -22.97
N LEU A 121 -1.27 15.14 -22.36
CA LEU A 121 -1.39 14.75 -20.96
C LEU A 121 -1.33 15.95 -20.02
N MET A 122 -0.37 16.87 -20.23
CA MET A 122 -0.23 18.08 -19.39
C MET A 122 -1.43 19.01 -19.55
N LYS A 123 -1.97 19.15 -20.75
CA LYS A 123 -3.20 19.93 -20.99
C LYS A 123 -4.41 19.34 -20.24
N LEU A 124 -4.54 18.00 -20.20
CA LEU A 124 -5.56 17.35 -19.36
C LEU A 124 -5.29 17.59 -17.87
N ALA A 125 -4.03 17.64 -17.47
CA ALA A 125 -3.64 17.83 -16.07
C ALA A 125 -4.07 19.19 -15.52
N GLU A 126 -4.12 20.24 -16.32
CA GLU A 126 -4.58 21.58 -15.93
C GLU A 126 -5.98 21.55 -15.27
N ARG A 127 -6.85 20.64 -15.72
CA ARG A 127 -8.25 20.55 -15.27
C ARG A 127 -8.57 19.34 -14.43
N HIS A 128 -7.81 18.26 -14.60
CA HIS A 128 -8.17 16.94 -14.08
C HIS A 128 -7.12 16.34 -13.16
N SER A 129 -6.01 17.03 -12.89
CA SER A 129 -4.99 16.52 -11.98
C SER A 129 -5.54 16.34 -10.56
N VAL A 130 -5.22 15.20 -9.98
CA VAL A 130 -5.51 14.88 -8.58
C VAL A 130 -4.23 14.46 -7.85
N LYS A 131 -4.20 14.63 -6.54
CA LYS A 131 -3.09 14.27 -5.68
C LYS A 131 -3.59 13.51 -4.47
N PHE A 132 -2.90 12.44 -4.09
CA PHE A 132 -3.20 11.71 -2.86
C PHE A 132 -1.98 11.00 -2.30
N LEU A 133 -2.01 10.72 -1.01
CA LEU A 133 -0.99 9.92 -0.35
C LEU A 133 -1.23 8.44 -0.60
N LYS A 134 -0.18 7.71 -0.95
CA LYS A 134 -0.24 6.25 -1.04
C LYS A 134 1.09 5.62 -0.67
N ILE A 135 1.02 4.58 0.17
CA ILE A 135 2.13 3.68 0.43
C ILE A 135 2.27 2.67 -0.72
N MET A 136 3.48 2.46 -1.18
CA MET A 136 3.78 1.44 -2.20
C MET A 136 4.43 0.24 -1.51
N THR A 137 3.84 -0.93 -1.66
CA THR A 137 4.34 -2.16 -1.05
C THR A 137 4.33 -3.28 -2.08
N CYS A 138 5.39 -4.07 -2.10
CA CYS A 138 5.43 -5.29 -2.91
C CYS A 138 4.60 -6.38 -2.24
N ASN A 139 3.78 -7.09 -3.00
CA ASN A 139 2.95 -8.20 -2.51
C ASN A 139 3.80 -9.32 -1.84
N ASN A 140 5.02 -9.52 -2.31
CA ASN A 140 5.94 -10.53 -1.81
C ASN A 140 6.91 -10.03 -0.73
N GLY A 141 7.07 -8.72 -0.59
CA GLY A 141 8.17 -8.15 0.20
C GLY A 141 7.90 -8.07 1.70
N GLY A 142 6.65 -7.94 2.11
CA GLY A 142 6.28 -7.76 3.53
C GLY A 142 6.79 -6.45 4.17
N ASN A 143 7.48 -5.60 3.41
CA ASN A 143 7.95 -4.27 3.84
C ASN A 143 7.49 -3.23 2.83
N PRO A 144 7.13 -2.01 3.30
CA PRO A 144 6.86 -0.90 2.40
C PRO A 144 8.09 -0.52 1.58
N LEU A 145 7.86 -0.15 0.32
CA LEU A 145 8.88 0.47 -0.53
C LEU A 145 8.99 1.97 -0.24
N GLY A 146 7.92 2.56 0.28
CA GLY A 146 7.84 3.95 0.67
C GLY A 146 6.41 4.48 0.54
N MET A 147 6.14 5.59 1.21
CA MET A 147 4.93 6.39 1.06
C MET A 147 5.24 7.67 0.31
N GLY A 148 4.40 8.05 -0.64
CA GLY A 148 4.58 9.27 -1.41
C GLY A 148 3.28 10.00 -1.67
N LEU A 149 3.41 11.27 -2.04
CA LEU A 149 2.37 12.08 -2.64
C LEU A 149 2.39 11.85 -4.15
N TRP A 150 1.40 11.14 -4.65
CA TRP A 150 1.27 10.80 -6.08
C TRP A 150 0.35 11.79 -6.76
N GLU A 151 0.76 12.29 -7.93
CA GLU A 151 -0.02 13.23 -8.73
C GLU A 151 -0.20 12.68 -10.15
N GLY A 152 -1.44 12.73 -10.63
CA GLY A 152 -1.77 12.22 -11.97
C GLY A 152 -3.19 12.55 -12.38
N ILE A 153 -3.59 12.04 -13.54
CA ILE A 153 -4.92 12.21 -14.11
C ILE A 153 -5.71 10.93 -13.85
N PRO A 154 -6.97 11.01 -13.36
CA PRO A 154 -7.83 9.83 -13.27
C PRO A 154 -7.93 9.10 -14.59
N LEU A 155 -7.68 7.78 -14.58
CA LEU A 155 -7.68 6.98 -15.80
C LEU A 155 -9.01 7.09 -16.56
N ARG A 156 -10.15 7.22 -15.85
CA ARG A 156 -11.46 7.44 -16.47
C ARG A 156 -11.51 8.63 -17.43
N VAL A 157 -10.81 9.73 -17.11
CA VAL A 157 -10.77 10.93 -17.98
C VAL A 157 -10.19 10.56 -19.34
N ILE A 158 -9.11 9.79 -19.35
CA ILE A 158 -8.45 9.36 -20.60
C ILE A 158 -9.31 8.33 -21.34
N LEU A 159 -9.94 7.39 -20.60
CA LEU A 159 -10.84 6.41 -21.22
C LEU A 159 -12.02 7.04 -21.91
N TRP A 160 -12.64 8.06 -21.33
CA TRP A 160 -13.78 8.74 -21.95
C TRP A 160 -13.44 9.48 -23.25
N LEU A 161 -12.16 9.82 -23.48
CA LEU A 161 -11.72 10.34 -24.79
C LEU A 161 -11.92 9.33 -25.91
N THR A 162 -11.89 8.03 -25.60
CA THR A 162 -12.06 6.96 -26.60
C THR A 162 -13.49 6.64 -26.92
N LYS A 163 -14.47 7.20 -26.19
CA LYS A 163 -15.91 6.93 -26.33
C LYS A 163 -16.21 5.43 -26.29
N PRO A 164 -15.91 4.74 -25.16
CA PRO A 164 -16.18 3.33 -25.03
C PRO A 164 -17.68 3.04 -25.01
N GLU A 165 -18.09 1.90 -25.58
CA GLU A 165 -19.48 1.43 -25.59
C GLU A 165 -19.76 0.45 -24.44
N SER A 166 -21.00 -0.04 -24.36
CA SER A 166 -21.54 -0.84 -23.25
C SER A 166 -20.97 -2.27 -23.15
N ASP A 167 -20.13 -2.70 -24.07
CA ASP A 167 -19.50 -4.02 -24.07
C ASP A 167 -18.11 -4.06 -23.41
N LEU A 168 -17.62 -2.93 -22.90
CA LEU A 168 -16.37 -2.86 -22.16
C LEU A 168 -16.48 -3.54 -20.79
N ARG A 169 -15.67 -4.56 -20.55
CA ARG A 169 -15.64 -5.31 -19.27
C ARG A 169 -14.42 -5.06 -18.42
N ARG A 170 -13.26 -4.98 -19.05
CA ARG A 170 -11.98 -4.82 -18.35
C ARG A 170 -11.07 -3.88 -19.11
N VAL A 171 -10.09 -3.38 -18.38
CA VAL A 171 -9.02 -2.53 -18.89
C VAL A 171 -7.71 -3.22 -18.60
N PHE A 172 -7.01 -3.63 -19.66
CA PHE A 172 -5.64 -4.16 -19.59
C PHE A 172 -4.65 -3.02 -19.78
N TYR A 173 -3.50 -3.06 -19.13
CA TYR A 173 -2.49 -2.03 -19.30
C TYR A 173 -1.07 -2.58 -19.19
N TYR A 174 -0.16 -1.95 -19.94
CA TYR A 174 1.18 -2.42 -20.19
C TYR A 174 2.19 -1.28 -20.09
N GLY A 175 3.37 -1.61 -19.55
CA GLY A 175 4.54 -0.75 -19.62
C GLY A 175 5.55 -1.22 -20.66
N TYR A 176 6.56 -0.41 -20.95
CA TYR A 176 7.70 -0.81 -21.75
C TYR A 176 8.57 -1.82 -20.98
N HIS A 177 8.92 -2.94 -21.63
CA HIS A 177 9.78 -4.00 -21.07
C HIS A 177 10.72 -4.58 -22.16
N ASN A 178 11.63 -3.75 -22.67
CA ASN A 178 12.69 -4.12 -23.60
C ASN A 178 12.21 -4.77 -24.93
N ASP A 179 10.97 -4.48 -25.36
CA ASP A 179 10.32 -5.10 -26.53
C ASP A 179 10.32 -6.65 -26.49
N ASP A 180 10.54 -7.22 -25.31
CA ASP A 180 10.57 -8.67 -25.08
C ASP A 180 9.27 -9.13 -24.41
N LEU A 181 8.48 -9.92 -25.10
CA LEU A 181 7.21 -10.46 -24.59
C LEU A 181 7.38 -11.27 -23.29
N LYS A 182 8.54 -11.92 -23.09
CA LYS A 182 8.84 -12.69 -21.86
C LYS A 182 9.08 -11.80 -20.65
N GLN A 183 9.52 -10.56 -20.89
CA GLN A 183 9.75 -9.56 -19.83
C GLN A 183 8.53 -8.67 -19.61
N ARG A 184 7.58 -8.65 -20.54
CA ARG A 184 6.41 -7.81 -20.48
C ARG A 184 5.66 -8.02 -19.18
N PHE A 185 5.43 -6.91 -18.48
CA PHE A 185 4.66 -6.86 -17.26
C PHE A 185 3.34 -6.14 -17.53
N GLN A 186 2.27 -6.83 -17.23
CA GLN A 186 0.91 -6.36 -17.51
C GLN A 186 0.01 -6.56 -16.30
N SER A 187 -1.02 -5.74 -16.21
CA SER A 187 -2.04 -5.84 -15.19
C SER A 187 -3.39 -5.39 -15.75
N SER A 188 -4.43 -5.62 -14.99
CA SER A 188 -5.79 -5.30 -15.40
C SER A 188 -6.64 -4.80 -14.25
N LEU A 189 -7.72 -4.12 -14.58
CA LEU A 189 -8.77 -3.72 -13.64
C LEU A 189 -10.16 -3.96 -14.25
N PRO A 190 -11.17 -4.30 -13.43
CA PRO A 190 -12.57 -4.27 -13.86
C PRO A 190 -12.95 -2.87 -14.30
N VAL A 191 -13.79 -2.74 -15.31
CA VAL A 191 -14.22 -1.43 -15.83
C VAL A 191 -14.89 -0.58 -14.76
N GLY A 192 -15.73 -1.17 -13.90
CA GLY A 192 -16.37 -0.44 -12.80
C GLY A 192 -15.37 0.26 -11.90
N ARG A 193 -14.25 -0.42 -11.54
CA ARG A 193 -13.21 0.22 -10.72
C ARG A 193 -12.48 1.37 -11.41
N VAL A 194 -12.39 1.35 -12.72
CA VAL A 194 -11.73 2.41 -13.49
C VAL A 194 -12.63 3.62 -13.71
N LEU A 195 -13.93 3.38 -13.93
CA LEU A 195 -14.89 4.44 -14.24
C LEU A 195 -15.51 5.08 -13.00
N GLU A 196 -15.59 4.33 -11.90
CA GLU A 196 -16.25 4.77 -10.67
C GLU A 196 -15.32 4.58 -9.46
N ASP A 197 -15.34 5.56 -8.56
CA ASP A 197 -14.64 5.46 -7.30
C ASP A 197 -15.67 5.26 -6.18
N PRO A 198 -15.59 4.18 -5.39
CA PRO A 198 -16.43 4.03 -4.20
C PRO A 198 -16.24 5.21 -3.24
N PRO A 199 -17.24 5.58 -2.42
CA PRO A 199 -17.13 6.69 -1.48
C PRO A 199 -15.89 6.58 -0.59
N GLY A 200 -15.08 7.62 -0.57
CA GLY A 200 -13.82 7.68 0.19
C GLY A 200 -12.66 6.90 -0.44
N GLU A 201 -12.80 6.38 -1.67
CA GLU A 201 -11.71 5.84 -2.46
C GLU A 201 -11.13 6.89 -3.40
N HIS A 202 -9.81 6.83 -3.57
CA HIS A 202 -9.13 7.66 -4.55
C HIS A 202 -9.23 7.04 -5.96
N PRO A 203 -9.18 7.85 -7.03
CA PRO A 203 -9.20 7.35 -8.39
C PRO A 203 -7.92 6.57 -8.74
N VAL A 204 -8.05 5.62 -9.65
CA VAL A 204 -6.89 5.08 -10.38
C VAL A 204 -6.34 6.16 -11.28
N ILE A 205 -5.04 6.43 -11.22
CA ILE A 205 -4.44 7.53 -11.95
C ILE A 205 -3.32 7.10 -12.91
N VAL A 206 -3.24 7.82 -14.03
CA VAL A 206 -2.07 7.89 -14.90
C VAL A 206 -1.15 8.94 -14.28
N CYS A 207 -0.18 8.46 -13.51
CA CYS A 207 0.66 9.27 -12.63
C CYS A 207 1.91 9.76 -13.33
N TYR A 208 2.29 11.03 -13.12
CA TYR A 208 3.47 11.67 -13.70
C TYR A 208 4.38 12.37 -12.67
N LYS A 209 3.92 12.55 -11.40
CA LYS A 209 4.75 13.11 -10.31
C LYS A 209 4.69 12.30 -9.04
N LEU A 210 5.78 12.36 -8.28
CA LEU A 210 5.93 11.83 -6.92
C LEU A 210 6.56 12.91 -6.04
N ASN A 211 5.94 13.24 -4.92
CA ASN A 211 6.39 14.28 -3.99
C ASN A 211 6.62 15.66 -4.66
N GLY A 212 5.81 15.99 -5.66
CA GLY A 212 5.90 17.24 -6.40
C GLY A 212 6.83 17.22 -7.61
N GLU A 213 7.73 16.24 -7.70
CA GLU A 213 8.69 16.11 -8.79
C GLU A 213 8.21 15.13 -9.88
N PHE A 214 8.55 15.41 -11.13
CA PHE A 214 8.28 14.48 -12.22
C PHE A 214 8.99 13.15 -12.01
N LEU A 215 8.32 12.06 -12.38
CA LEU A 215 8.83 10.72 -12.20
C LEU A 215 10.18 10.51 -12.92
N SER A 216 11.17 10.03 -12.18
CA SER A 216 12.39 9.49 -12.79
C SER A 216 12.11 8.14 -13.45
N GLY A 217 12.97 7.73 -14.38
CA GLY A 217 12.88 6.42 -15.03
C GLY A 217 12.81 5.26 -14.00
N LYS A 218 13.61 5.30 -12.94
CA LYS A 218 13.60 4.32 -11.84
C LYS A 218 12.24 4.24 -11.14
N ARG A 219 11.51 5.36 -11.04
CA ARG A 219 10.15 5.45 -10.45
C ARG A 219 9.04 5.09 -11.44
N GLY A 220 9.38 4.75 -12.68
CA GLY A 220 8.43 4.37 -13.73
C GLY A 220 8.04 5.52 -14.66
N GLY A 221 8.84 6.60 -14.66
CA GLY A 221 8.65 7.73 -15.57
C GLY A 221 8.89 7.40 -17.04
N PRO A 222 8.38 8.25 -17.95
CA PRO A 222 7.70 9.52 -17.65
C PRO A 222 6.34 9.35 -16.99
N VAL A 223 5.64 8.23 -17.19
CA VAL A 223 4.29 7.98 -16.69
C VAL A 223 4.15 6.54 -16.20
N ARG A 224 3.37 6.37 -15.12
CA ARG A 224 3.02 5.05 -14.60
C ARG A 224 1.55 4.98 -14.17
N MET A 225 1.02 3.77 -14.04
CA MET A 225 -0.23 3.57 -13.33
C MET A 225 -0.03 3.67 -11.82
N VAL A 226 -1.00 4.23 -11.09
CA VAL A 226 -1.12 4.12 -9.64
C VAL A 226 -2.54 3.71 -9.28
N VAL A 227 -2.65 2.56 -8.62
CA VAL A 227 -3.91 1.98 -8.15
C VAL A 227 -3.90 2.06 -6.63
N PRO A 228 -4.77 2.88 -6.00
CA PRO A 228 -4.66 3.22 -4.58
C PRO A 228 -4.72 2.02 -3.64
N GLU A 229 -5.72 1.17 -3.80
CA GLU A 229 -6.04 0.05 -2.92
C GLU A 229 -5.14 -1.17 -3.08
N ALA A 230 -4.39 -1.23 -4.19
CA ALA A 230 -3.65 -2.44 -4.56
C ALA A 230 -2.16 -2.37 -4.23
N TYR A 231 -1.56 -3.55 -4.06
CA TYR A 231 -0.11 -3.69 -4.00
C TYR A 231 0.56 -3.21 -5.30
N GLY A 232 1.87 -2.92 -5.22
CA GLY A 232 2.62 -2.22 -6.26
C GLY A 232 2.60 -2.85 -7.65
N PHE A 233 2.27 -4.14 -7.80
CA PHE A 233 2.22 -4.77 -9.11
C PHE A 233 1.06 -4.28 -9.99
N LYS A 234 -0.03 -3.78 -9.40
CA LYS A 234 -1.10 -3.09 -10.15
C LYS A 234 -0.65 -1.72 -10.66
N SER A 235 0.37 -1.14 -10.05
CA SER A 235 0.89 0.18 -10.40
C SER A 235 2.03 0.06 -11.41
N VAL A 236 1.69 -0.36 -12.64
CA VAL A 236 2.66 -0.65 -13.73
C VAL A 236 3.47 0.58 -14.09
N LYS A 237 4.81 0.41 -14.14
CA LYS A 237 5.78 1.44 -14.53
C LYS A 237 5.86 1.59 -16.06
N TRP A 238 6.36 2.74 -16.53
CA TRP A 238 6.65 3.00 -17.95
C TRP A 238 5.43 2.78 -18.84
N LEU A 239 4.28 3.25 -18.40
CA LEU A 239 2.98 3.00 -19.04
C LEU A 239 2.95 3.56 -20.47
N GLN A 240 2.62 2.72 -21.45
CA GLN A 240 2.53 3.09 -22.86
C GLN A 240 1.28 2.61 -23.56
N LYS A 241 0.56 1.64 -22.96
CA LYS A 241 -0.61 1.06 -23.62
C LYS A 241 -1.68 0.71 -22.60
N VAL A 242 -2.90 1.08 -22.94
CA VAL A 242 -4.15 0.66 -22.29
C VAL A 242 -5.01 -0.02 -23.36
N VAL A 243 -5.55 -1.18 -23.02
CA VAL A 243 -6.33 -2.00 -23.95
C VAL A 243 -7.71 -2.25 -23.37
N LEU A 244 -8.73 -1.88 -24.12
CA LEU A 244 -10.13 -1.98 -23.73
C LEU A 244 -10.69 -3.31 -24.25
N THR A 245 -11.12 -4.18 -23.34
CA THR A 245 -11.48 -5.56 -23.68
C THR A 245 -12.88 -5.94 -23.20
N ASN A 246 -13.54 -6.77 -23.98
CA ASN A 246 -14.77 -7.48 -23.59
C ASN A 246 -14.48 -8.81 -22.85
N ALA A 247 -13.21 -9.18 -22.67
CA ALA A 247 -12.83 -10.39 -21.96
C ALA A 247 -13.25 -10.33 -20.48
N PRO A 248 -13.83 -11.42 -19.93
CA PRO A 248 -14.24 -11.47 -18.53
C PRO A 248 -13.08 -11.76 -17.55
N TYR A 249 -11.94 -12.21 -18.04
CA TYR A 249 -10.79 -12.64 -17.24
C TYR A 249 -9.72 -11.55 -17.10
N ALA A 250 -8.93 -11.67 -16.06
CA ALA A 250 -7.75 -10.83 -15.85
C ALA A 250 -6.53 -11.39 -16.61
N ASN A 251 -5.71 -10.48 -17.18
CA ASN A 251 -4.49 -10.84 -17.90
C ASN A 251 -3.20 -10.56 -17.11
N ASP A 252 -3.31 -10.36 -15.82
CA ASP A 252 -2.19 -9.95 -14.98
C ASP A 252 -1.04 -10.96 -15.02
N THR A 253 0.15 -10.52 -15.30
CA THR A 253 1.37 -11.37 -15.24
C THR A 253 1.51 -12.05 -13.87
N TYR A 254 1.07 -11.35 -12.82
CA TYR A 254 1.14 -11.84 -11.45
C TYR A 254 0.01 -12.83 -11.09
N ALA A 255 -1.10 -12.84 -11.82
CA ALA A 255 -2.24 -13.73 -11.56
C ALA A 255 -1.97 -15.20 -11.87
N ASN A 256 -0.94 -15.49 -12.65
CA ASN A 256 -0.53 -16.86 -12.94
C ASN A 256 -0.16 -17.60 -11.64
N GLY A 257 -0.55 -18.86 -11.51
CA GLY A 257 -0.26 -19.66 -10.32
C GLY A 257 -1.20 -19.39 -9.13
N ASN A 258 -2.41 -18.97 -9.39
CA ASN A 258 -3.44 -18.69 -8.37
C ASN A 258 -3.05 -17.62 -7.35
N ASN A 259 -2.39 -16.56 -7.80
CA ASN A 259 -2.12 -15.38 -6.99
C ASN A 259 -3.37 -14.49 -6.90
N ASP A 260 -3.44 -13.66 -5.86
CA ASP A 260 -4.53 -12.68 -5.66
C ASP A 260 -4.49 -11.62 -6.77
N VAL A 261 -5.45 -11.69 -7.69
CA VAL A 261 -5.57 -10.79 -8.84
C VAL A 261 -5.98 -9.38 -8.41
N ASP A 262 -6.88 -9.25 -7.44
CA ASP A 262 -7.36 -7.96 -6.96
C ASP A 262 -6.30 -7.26 -6.13
N SER A 263 -5.51 -8.04 -5.39
CA SER A 263 -4.31 -7.53 -4.73
C SER A 263 -4.56 -6.40 -3.73
N TRP A 264 -5.67 -6.44 -3.04
CA TRP A 264 -6.00 -5.46 -2.01
C TRP A 264 -4.97 -5.46 -0.89
N MET A 265 -4.47 -4.27 -0.53
CA MET A 265 -3.50 -4.12 0.53
C MET A 265 -4.09 -4.50 1.89
N LYS A 266 -3.35 -5.29 2.65
CA LYS A 266 -3.64 -5.64 4.04
C LYS A 266 -3.00 -4.64 4.99
N SER A 267 -3.58 -4.47 6.18
CA SER A 267 -2.91 -3.77 7.27
C SER A 267 -1.84 -4.67 7.89
N PHE A 268 -0.73 -4.08 8.31
CA PHE A 268 0.30 -4.75 9.11
C PHE A 268 1.12 -3.73 9.92
N ALA A 269 1.68 -4.17 11.04
CA ALA A 269 2.60 -3.39 11.86
C ALA A 269 4.03 -3.90 11.73
N LYS A 270 4.99 -2.97 11.88
CA LYS A 270 6.42 -3.23 11.92
C LYS A 270 7.08 -2.32 12.96
N PHE A 271 8.14 -2.82 13.60
CA PHE A 271 9.02 -1.99 14.42
C PHE A 271 9.88 -1.09 13.53
N VAL A 272 10.06 0.16 13.96
CA VAL A 272 11.01 1.13 13.37
C VAL A 272 12.21 1.28 14.29
N SER A 273 11.98 1.43 15.59
CA SER A 273 13.04 1.52 16.59
C SER A 273 12.65 0.77 17.86
N HIS A 274 13.57 -0.01 18.35
CA HIS A 274 13.51 -0.67 19.65
C HIS A 274 14.97 -0.93 20.13
N PRO A 275 15.25 -0.95 21.43
CA PRO A 275 16.55 -1.40 21.92
C PRO A 275 16.70 -2.91 21.71
N ALA A 276 17.89 -3.38 21.34
CA ALA A 276 18.22 -4.80 21.37
C ALA A 276 18.54 -5.28 22.81
N THR A 277 19.07 -4.37 23.63
CA THR A 277 19.39 -4.59 25.04
C THR A 277 18.95 -3.39 25.86
N THR A 278 18.40 -3.63 27.04
CA THR A 278 18.02 -2.59 28.02
C THR A 278 18.34 -3.07 29.44
N LYS A 279 18.33 -2.16 30.41
CA LYS A 279 18.58 -2.48 31.82
C LYS A 279 17.28 -2.83 32.54
N SER A 280 17.36 -3.78 33.47
CA SER A 280 16.23 -4.10 34.36
C SER A 280 15.79 -2.85 35.13
N GLY A 281 14.47 -2.72 35.31
CA GLY A 281 13.89 -1.56 35.97
C GLY A 281 13.74 -0.31 35.09
N GLN A 282 14.20 -0.36 33.84
CA GLN A 282 14.02 0.74 32.88
C GLN A 282 12.84 0.46 31.95
N PRO A 283 11.97 1.45 31.64
CA PRO A 283 10.96 1.31 30.63
C PRO A 283 11.58 1.22 29.24
N ILE A 284 10.91 0.53 28.31
CA ILE A 284 11.45 0.21 26.98
C ILE A 284 10.76 1.09 25.94
N PRO A 285 11.45 2.07 25.34
CA PRO A 285 10.89 2.90 24.29
C PRO A 285 10.84 2.14 22.97
N VAL A 286 9.68 2.11 22.33
CA VAL A 286 9.46 1.42 21.05
C VAL A 286 8.66 2.32 20.12
N THR A 287 9.10 2.42 18.87
CA THR A 287 8.33 3.03 17.78
C THR A 287 8.17 2.06 16.63
N GLY A 288 7.12 2.28 15.86
CA GLY A 288 6.88 1.47 14.68
C GLY A 288 6.05 2.18 13.62
N LEU A 289 5.84 1.47 12.54
CA LEU A 289 4.95 1.86 11.46
C LEU A 289 3.80 0.86 11.31
N ALA A 290 2.68 1.34 10.82
CA ALA A 290 1.56 0.52 10.40
C ALA A 290 1.16 0.91 8.97
N GLN A 291 1.23 -0.04 8.03
CA GLN A 291 0.54 0.10 6.76
C GLN A 291 -0.95 -0.02 7.01
N VAL A 292 -1.72 0.92 6.48
CA VAL A 292 -3.18 0.91 6.57
C VAL A 292 -3.75 0.32 5.29
N GLY A 293 -4.31 -0.88 5.39
CA GLY A 293 -4.89 -1.61 4.24
C GLY A 293 -6.32 -1.18 3.92
N ILE A 294 -6.97 -1.96 3.06
CA ILE A 294 -8.34 -1.70 2.61
C ILE A 294 -9.36 -1.66 3.75
N SER A 295 -9.19 -2.49 4.77
CA SER A 295 -10.08 -2.56 5.94
C SER A 295 -9.77 -1.49 7.00
N GLY A 296 -8.88 -0.53 6.71
CA GLY A 296 -8.50 0.51 7.65
C GLY A 296 -7.59 0.02 8.79
N LEU A 297 -7.44 0.86 9.82
CA LEU A 297 -6.66 0.56 11.02
C LEU A 297 -7.40 1.10 12.24
N LYS A 298 -7.71 0.21 13.20
CA LYS A 298 -8.35 0.56 14.47
C LYS A 298 -7.33 0.63 15.60
N LYS A 299 -6.41 -0.35 15.66
CA LYS A 299 -5.42 -0.47 16.72
C LYS A 299 -4.08 -0.99 16.20
N VAL A 300 -3.02 -0.65 16.90
CA VAL A 300 -1.75 -1.38 16.88
C VAL A 300 -1.54 -1.97 18.25
N GLN A 301 -1.09 -3.22 18.30
CA GLN A 301 -0.87 -3.95 19.53
C GLN A 301 0.55 -4.51 19.57
N TYR A 302 1.09 -4.61 20.77
CA TYR A 302 2.34 -5.30 21.05
C TYR A 302 2.15 -6.43 22.04
N LEU A 303 3.06 -7.40 22.00
CA LEU A 303 3.13 -8.53 22.94
C LEU A 303 4.58 -8.74 23.33
N LEU A 304 4.88 -8.64 24.62
CA LEU A 304 6.19 -8.93 25.18
C LEU A 304 6.06 -10.22 26.01
N GLN A 305 6.86 -11.23 25.67
CA GLN A 305 6.85 -12.54 26.35
C GLN A 305 8.27 -13.01 26.62
N PRO A 306 8.53 -13.70 27.75
CA PRO A 306 9.78 -14.42 27.97
C PRO A 306 10.11 -15.35 26.80
N ALA A 307 11.37 -15.41 26.39
CA ALA A 307 11.79 -16.16 25.20
C ALA A 307 11.69 -17.70 25.38
N ASP A 308 11.65 -18.17 26.62
CA ASP A 308 11.44 -19.57 27.00
C ASP A 308 9.97 -20.00 27.03
N GLN A 309 9.06 -19.03 26.91
CA GLN A 309 7.63 -19.33 26.83
C GLN A 309 7.29 -19.92 25.47
N THR A 310 6.91 -21.19 25.44
CA THR A 310 6.49 -21.87 24.23
C THR A 310 5.15 -21.36 23.73
N GLN A 311 5.05 -21.21 22.41
CA GLN A 311 3.79 -20.90 21.76
C GLN A 311 2.88 -22.14 21.76
N PRO A 312 1.59 -22.00 22.08
CA PRO A 312 0.65 -23.10 21.94
C PRO A 312 0.56 -23.55 20.47
N ALA A 313 0.67 -24.85 20.24
CA ALA A 313 0.63 -25.40 18.87
C ALA A 313 -0.72 -25.13 18.16
N ASP A 314 -1.79 -24.97 18.93
CA ASP A 314 -3.15 -24.70 18.48
C ASP A 314 -3.46 -23.19 18.32
N ASP A 315 -2.51 -22.30 18.64
CA ASP A 315 -2.65 -20.85 18.47
C ASP A 315 -1.42 -20.23 17.79
N PRO A 316 -1.18 -20.55 16.49
CA PRO A 316 0.01 -20.10 15.75
C PRO A 316 0.10 -18.58 15.59
N TYR A 317 -0.98 -17.85 15.82
CA TYR A 317 -1.03 -16.39 15.67
C TYR A 317 -1.19 -15.64 16.99
N PHE A 318 -1.00 -16.33 18.13
CA PHE A 318 -1.14 -15.72 19.46
C PHE A 318 -2.50 -15.03 19.66
N THR A 319 -3.57 -15.64 19.16
CA THR A 319 -4.92 -15.05 19.17
C THR A 319 -5.39 -14.80 20.60
N ASN A 320 -5.06 -15.73 21.51
CA ASN A 320 -5.46 -15.72 22.92
C ASN A 320 -4.42 -15.06 23.84
N ALA A 321 -3.30 -14.53 23.30
CA ALA A 321 -2.30 -13.88 24.11
C ALA A 321 -2.78 -12.52 24.63
N ASN A 322 -2.17 -12.06 25.72
CA ASN A 322 -2.51 -10.76 26.33
C ASN A 322 -1.85 -9.60 25.59
N TRP A 323 -2.34 -9.29 24.40
CA TRP A 323 -1.90 -8.16 23.61
C TRP A 323 -2.23 -6.84 24.30
N GLN A 324 -1.26 -5.91 24.30
CA GLN A 324 -1.41 -4.56 24.82
C GLN A 324 -1.53 -3.57 23.66
N ASP A 325 -2.34 -2.52 23.84
CA ASP A 325 -2.50 -1.49 22.81
C ASP A 325 -1.30 -0.51 22.83
N ALA A 326 -0.80 -0.17 21.65
CA ALA A 326 0.17 0.89 21.42
C ALA A 326 -0.55 2.15 20.92
N THR A 327 0.03 3.33 21.16
CA THR A 327 -0.55 4.60 20.72
C THR A 327 -0.27 4.84 19.25
N ILE A 328 -1.30 4.96 18.42
CA ILE A 328 -1.17 5.46 17.06
C ILE A 328 -0.93 6.96 17.15
N LEU A 329 0.17 7.43 16.58
CA LEU A 329 0.53 8.84 16.61
C LEU A 329 -0.40 9.66 15.73
N ALA A 330 -0.69 10.90 16.14
CA ALA A 330 -1.46 11.85 15.36
C ALA A 330 -0.79 12.15 13.99
N PRO A 331 -1.54 12.66 13.01
CA PRO A 331 -0.94 13.07 11.74
C PRO A 331 0.19 14.08 11.97
N PRO A 332 1.28 14.02 11.19
CA PRO A 332 2.44 14.88 11.43
C PRO A 332 2.14 16.32 11.01
N LYS A 333 2.82 17.26 11.66
CA LYS A 333 2.83 18.67 11.22
C LYS A 333 3.70 18.87 9.97
N ALA A 334 4.75 18.04 9.82
CA ALA A 334 5.65 18.01 8.68
C ALA A 334 5.71 16.58 8.13
N TRP A 335 5.36 16.41 6.85
CA TRP A 335 5.25 15.11 6.20
C TRP A 335 6.60 14.54 5.73
N GLY A 336 7.62 15.37 5.58
CA GLY A 336 8.94 14.95 5.08
C GLY A 336 8.97 14.69 3.58
N GLY A 337 9.73 13.66 3.16
CA GLY A 337 9.75 13.20 1.77
C GLY A 337 10.41 14.12 0.76
N GLY A 338 11.16 15.14 1.21
CA GLY A 338 11.76 16.14 0.32
C GLY A 338 10.80 17.22 -0.17
N ILE A 339 9.54 17.24 0.33
CA ILE A 339 8.60 18.32 0.03
C ILE A 339 9.06 19.60 0.75
N SER A 340 9.04 20.72 0.03
CA SER A 340 9.40 22.04 0.58
C SER A 340 8.60 22.29 1.87
N ASP A 341 9.27 22.73 2.93
CA ASP A 341 8.71 22.99 4.27
C ASP A 341 8.01 21.79 4.93
N GLY A 342 8.10 20.58 4.33
CA GLY A 342 7.44 19.38 4.81
C GLY A 342 5.91 19.43 4.77
N LYS A 343 5.32 20.48 4.17
CA LYS A 343 3.88 20.68 4.12
C LYS A 343 3.29 20.15 2.82
N LEU A 344 2.18 19.44 2.92
CA LEU A 344 1.45 19.02 1.72
C LEU A 344 0.89 20.25 0.98
N PRO A 345 0.88 20.23 -0.37
CA PRO A 345 0.22 21.27 -1.14
C PRO A 345 -1.30 21.25 -0.90
N SER A 346 -2.00 22.29 -1.34
CA SER A 346 -3.47 22.31 -1.35
C SER A 346 -4.05 21.27 -2.33
N GLY A 347 -5.30 20.84 -2.07
CA GLY A 347 -6.03 19.94 -2.98
C GLY A 347 -5.55 18.49 -2.97
N VAL A 348 -4.94 18.03 -1.87
CA VAL A 348 -4.67 16.61 -1.65
C VAL A 348 -5.96 15.92 -1.26
N LEU A 349 -6.36 14.87 -1.96
CA LEU A 349 -7.57 14.11 -1.68
C LEU A 349 -7.49 13.44 -0.30
N GLY A 350 -8.60 13.46 0.45
CA GLY A 350 -8.69 12.96 1.81
C GLY A 350 -8.16 13.91 2.88
N PHE A 351 -7.94 15.20 2.48
CA PHE A 351 -7.54 16.27 3.39
C PHE A 351 -8.52 17.45 3.31
N ASP A 352 -8.83 18.00 4.44
CA ASP A 352 -9.59 19.24 4.52
C ASP A 352 -8.84 20.40 3.84
N ALA A 353 -9.56 21.20 3.08
CA ALA A 353 -8.97 22.24 2.24
C ALA A 353 -8.33 23.37 3.03
N ASP A 354 -8.89 23.71 4.19
CA ASP A 354 -8.48 24.86 5.01
C ASP A 354 -7.42 24.47 6.04
N SER A 355 -7.70 23.44 6.84
CA SER A 355 -6.80 22.99 7.91
C SER A 355 -5.64 22.16 7.39
N ARG A 356 -5.76 21.58 6.18
CA ARG A 356 -4.83 20.61 5.59
C ARG A 356 -4.55 19.38 6.48
N GLN A 357 -5.51 19.08 7.36
CA GLN A 357 -5.48 17.85 8.14
C GLN A 357 -6.22 16.74 7.40
N PRO A 358 -5.86 15.48 7.59
CA PRO A 358 -6.60 14.38 6.99
C PRO A 358 -8.03 14.32 7.53
N ASP A 359 -9.00 14.11 6.64
CA ASP A 359 -10.44 13.98 6.99
C ASP A 359 -10.68 12.81 7.95
N ARG A 360 -9.83 11.80 7.87
CA ARG A 360 -9.83 10.61 8.74
C ARG A 360 -8.41 10.18 9.03
N TRP A 361 -8.15 9.76 10.24
CA TRP A 361 -6.85 9.25 10.63
C TRP A 361 -6.99 7.97 11.47
N PRO A 362 -6.21 6.91 11.19
CA PRO A 362 -5.29 6.73 10.06
C PRO A 362 -6.02 6.59 8.71
N MET A 363 -5.38 7.09 7.64
CA MET A 363 -5.92 7.04 6.29
C MET A 363 -5.64 5.68 5.63
N ARG A 364 -6.63 5.11 4.90
CA ARG A 364 -6.40 3.89 4.10
C ARG A 364 -5.32 4.12 3.05
N TYR A 365 -4.57 3.07 2.78
CA TYR A 365 -3.48 3.02 1.78
C TYR A 365 -2.28 3.92 2.09
N THR A 366 -2.17 4.34 3.33
CA THR A 366 -1.05 5.17 3.81
C THR A 366 -0.26 4.48 4.92
N LEU A 367 0.67 5.20 5.48
CA LEU A 367 1.47 4.85 6.64
C LEU A 367 0.99 5.66 7.85
N ALA A 368 0.73 4.99 8.96
CA ALA A 368 0.66 5.60 10.28
C ALA A 368 1.85 5.17 11.13
N HIS A 369 2.35 6.04 11.98
CA HIS A 369 3.32 5.65 13.01
C HIS A 369 2.63 5.36 14.34
N TRP A 370 3.28 4.52 15.13
CA TRP A 370 2.85 4.20 16.49
C TRP A 370 4.04 4.18 17.45
N ALA A 371 3.74 4.40 18.70
CA ALA A 371 4.74 4.41 19.76
C ALA A 371 4.18 3.79 21.04
N VAL A 372 5.08 3.25 21.86
CA VAL A 372 4.76 2.77 23.20
C VAL A 372 6.00 2.85 24.10
N LEU A 373 5.77 3.17 25.35
CA LEU A 373 6.73 3.01 26.42
C LEU A 373 6.33 1.76 27.21
N ILE A 374 6.99 0.64 26.93
CA ILE A 374 6.69 -0.63 27.60
C ILE A 374 7.18 -0.57 29.04
N PRO A 375 6.36 -0.92 30.04
CA PRO A 375 6.80 -0.93 31.44
C PRO A 375 8.05 -1.81 31.65
N ALA A 376 8.86 -1.42 32.61
CA ALA A 376 10.06 -2.15 33.00
C ALA A 376 9.73 -3.61 33.34
N VAL A 377 10.58 -4.52 32.90
CA VAL A 377 10.50 -5.96 33.19
C VAL A 377 11.77 -6.48 33.86
N LYS A 378 11.73 -7.68 34.40
CA LYS A 378 12.87 -8.34 35.05
C LYS A 378 13.94 -8.71 34.02
N SER A 379 15.18 -8.90 34.49
CA SER A 379 16.27 -9.42 33.67
C SER A 379 15.89 -10.74 33.00
N GLY A 380 16.24 -10.88 31.71
CA GLY A 380 15.91 -12.05 30.92
C GLY A 380 15.90 -11.78 29.42
N LYS A 381 15.65 -12.83 28.65
CA LYS A 381 15.46 -12.74 27.21
C LYS A 381 13.96 -12.72 26.87
N TYR A 382 13.56 -11.89 25.96
CA TYR A 382 12.17 -11.68 25.59
C TYR A 382 11.99 -11.68 24.06
N HIS A 383 10.80 -12.09 23.63
CA HIS A 383 10.29 -11.86 22.28
C HIS A 383 9.28 -10.72 22.32
N LEU A 384 9.54 -9.68 21.54
CA LEU A 384 8.63 -8.55 21.35
C LEU A 384 7.97 -8.68 19.98
N ARG A 385 6.64 -8.68 19.94
CA ARG A 385 5.84 -8.80 18.71
C ARG A 385 4.93 -7.60 18.53
N CYS A 386 4.57 -7.29 17.29
CA CYS A 386 3.56 -6.29 16.99
C CYS A 386 2.57 -6.77 15.92
N ARG A 387 1.33 -6.29 16.03
CA ARG A 387 0.26 -6.55 15.05
C ARG A 387 -0.67 -5.36 14.90
N THR A 388 -1.40 -5.31 13.78
CA THR A 388 -2.56 -4.43 13.60
C THR A 388 -3.86 -5.14 13.93
N VAL A 389 -4.87 -4.35 14.31
CA VAL A 389 -6.28 -4.73 14.28
C VAL A 389 -6.97 -3.73 13.36
N ASP A 390 -7.69 -4.20 12.36
CA ASP A 390 -8.38 -3.36 11.39
C ASP A 390 -9.71 -2.80 11.92
N SER A 391 -10.40 -2.02 11.09
CA SER A 391 -11.69 -1.39 11.48
C SER A 391 -12.84 -2.39 11.62
N ASN A 392 -12.66 -3.63 11.16
CA ASN A 392 -13.62 -4.72 11.31
C ASN A 392 -13.26 -5.65 12.51
N ASP A 393 -12.33 -5.22 13.37
CA ASP A 393 -11.80 -5.99 14.50
C ASP A 393 -11.03 -7.26 14.11
N VAL A 394 -10.56 -7.35 12.84
CA VAL A 394 -9.74 -8.47 12.39
C VAL A 394 -8.27 -8.16 12.63
N ALA A 395 -7.60 -9.05 13.38
CA ALA A 395 -6.19 -8.90 13.70
C ALA A 395 -5.29 -9.50 12.60
N GLN A 396 -4.09 -8.92 12.46
CA GLN A 396 -2.99 -9.49 11.67
C GLN A 396 -2.56 -10.85 12.28
N PRO A 397 -2.26 -11.86 11.44
CA PRO A 397 -2.31 -11.88 9.99
C PRO A 397 -3.74 -12.06 9.45
N MET A 398 -3.94 -11.67 8.19
CA MET A 398 -5.22 -11.77 7.49
C MET A 398 -5.04 -12.66 6.27
N PRO A 399 -5.01 -13.99 6.43
CA PRO A 399 -4.79 -14.91 5.32
C PRO A 399 -5.92 -14.82 4.29
N ARG A 400 -5.58 -14.97 3.02
CA ARG A 400 -6.51 -15.18 1.91
C ARG A 400 -6.13 -16.47 1.20
N PRO A 401 -7.09 -17.17 0.60
CA PRO A 401 -6.86 -18.48 -0.02
C PRO A 401 -6.19 -18.38 -1.40
N PHE A 402 -5.07 -17.71 -1.48
CA PHE A 402 -4.27 -17.53 -2.70
C PHE A 402 -2.81 -17.89 -2.43
N ALA A 403 -2.10 -18.31 -3.45
CA ALA A 403 -0.66 -18.60 -3.36
C ALA A 403 0.12 -17.37 -2.90
N LYS A 404 -0.28 -16.17 -3.35
CA LYS A 404 0.27 -14.89 -2.92
C LYS A 404 -0.85 -13.88 -2.76
N SER A 405 -1.00 -13.32 -1.57
CA SER A 405 -2.06 -12.37 -1.24
C SER A 405 -1.59 -11.22 -0.34
N GLY A 406 -0.31 -10.90 -0.38
CA GLY A 406 0.32 -9.89 0.48
C GLY A 406 0.82 -10.48 1.80
N ARG A 407 2.13 -10.36 2.04
CA ARG A 407 2.75 -10.77 3.30
C ARG A 407 2.40 -9.78 4.40
N ASN A 408 1.81 -10.26 5.47
CA ASN A 408 1.51 -9.48 6.67
C ASN A 408 1.64 -10.33 7.94
N SER A 409 2.64 -11.20 8.00
CA SER A 409 2.95 -11.96 9.22
C SER A 409 3.26 -11.03 10.40
N ILE A 410 2.94 -11.46 11.59
CA ILE A 410 3.31 -10.80 12.84
C ILE A 410 4.84 -10.69 12.88
N GLN A 411 5.36 -9.49 13.09
CA GLN A 411 6.80 -9.31 13.27
C GLN A 411 7.19 -9.65 14.70
N GLN A 412 8.29 -10.37 14.86
CA GLN A 412 8.96 -10.64 16.13
C GLN A 412 10.38 -10.07 16.07
N VAL A 413 10.82 -9.51 17.18
CA VAL A 413 12.20 -9.12 17.44
C VAL A 413 12.62 -9.63 18.84
N ASP A 414 13.91 -9.83 19.02
CA ASP A 414 14.45 -10.27 20.29
C ASP A 414 14.91 -9.06 21.12
N LEU A 415 14.71 -9.15 22.42
CA LEU A 415 15.10 -8.15 23.41
C LEU A 415 15.80 -8.83 24.60
N THR A 416 16.93 -8.30 25.00
CA THR A 416 17.63 -8.72 26.21
C THR A 416 17.49 -7.65 27.31
N VAL A 417 17.10 -8.03 28.50
CA VAL A 417 17.02 -7.17 29.69
C VAL A 417 18.10 -7.65 30.68
N GLU A 418 19.07 -6.78 30.97
CA GLU A 418 20.22 -7.02 31.85
C GLU A 418 19.97 -6.56 33.28
#